data_4ad35376bf1d9b407a9515bc05e089c1
#
_entry.id   4ad35376bf1d9b407a9515bc05e089c1
#
_cell.length_a   1.000
_cell.length_b   1.000
_cell.length_c   1.000
_cell.angle_alpha   90.00
_cell.angle_beta   90.00
_cell.angle_gamma   90.00
#
_symmetry.space_group_name_H-M   'P 1'
#
loop_
_entity.id
_entity.type
_entity.pdbx_description
1 polymer ?
#
loop_
_entity_poly.entity_id
_entity_poly.type
_entity_poly.pdbx_seq_one_letter_code
_entity_poly.pdbx_strand_id
1 'polypeptide(L)'
;MSENYDVIIIGSGAGGGTLAHALAKSGKRILLLERGDFLPREMDNWDPKPVFVDGKYISKDTWFDRDGKAFQPQVHYFVGGATKLYGAALYRLRPQDFEEIKHVSGISSAWPLSYDDFEPWYSKAEQLYQVHGNGGEDPTEGHRSEPYPWPAVSHEPRLQQISDDLAKGGYHPFHAPCGILLDEADRPRSTCIRCAWCDGYPCLVHAKSDAEVIAVRPLLGRPNVTLLTGAEVTKLETDSSGRTVTGVVVSRNGEREVYRSDIVAISAGAANSAKILLNSANDAHPNGLANGSDQVGRNYMFHNSRTVAAVSTEKNDTIYQKTLGINDFYFPTKDYEYPAGNIQMVGKSNAEAMRGEKPDLTWFAPEWSLTDVAKHSVDWWLTTEDLPIPENRVTTDRDGQIHVAYAHTNLEEHDRLFEELKKILNHAGMAAHHVWRKNFYPGMDIALAGCAHQAGTCRFGTDPAASVLDVNCKAHELDNLYVVDTSFFPSIGAVNPALTAIANALRVGDHILGRMA
;
A
#
# COMPACT_ATOMS: atom_id res chain seq x y z
N MET A 1 -3.61 -27.34 26.82
CA MET A 1 -4.68 -27.65 25.85
C MET A 1 -4.56 -26.61 24.76
N SER A 2 -4.32 -27.00 23.52
CA SER A 2 -4.28 -26.05 22.39
C SER A 2 -5.69 -25.48 22.24
N GLU A 3 -5.85 -24.17 22.42
CA GLU A 3 -7.11 -23.51 22.13
C GLU A 3 -7.39 -23.65 20.63
N ASN A 4 -8.55 -24.17 20.26
CA ASN A 4 -9.00 -24.20 18.86
C ASN A 4 -9.72 -22.89 18.55
N TYR A 5 -9.34 -22.26 17.46
CA TYR A 5 -10.00 -21.07 16.92
C TYR A 5 -10.86 -21.46 15.71
N ASP A 6 -11.85 -20.65 15.39
CA ASP A 6 -12.60 -20.84 14.15
C ASP A 6 -11.80 -20.25 12.96
N VAL A 7 -11.13 -19.12 13.18
CA VAL A 7 -10.29 -18.47 12.19
C VAL A 7 -8.95 -18.00 12.79
N ILE A 8 -7.84 -18.30 12.11
CA ILE A 8 -6.55 -17.66 12.37
C ILE A 8 -6.24 -16.70 11.21
N ILE A 9 -5.90 -15.45 11.55
CA ILE A 9 -5.47 -14.42 10.61
C ILE A 9 -4.01 -14.09 10.90
N ILE A 10 -3.15 -14.14 9.87
CA ILE A 10 -1.71 -13.93 9.97
C ILE A 10 -1.36 -12.56 9.38
N GLY A 11 -1.00 -11.62 10.24
CA GLY A 11 -0.76 -10.21 9.92
C GLY A 11 -1.97 -9.33 10.19
N SER A 12 -1.72 -8.14 10.72
CA SER A 12 -2.74 -7.17 11.18
C SER A 12 -2.80 -5.89 10.34
N GLY A 13 -2.19 -5.90 9.15
CA GLY A 13 -2.19 -4.78 8.20
C GLY A 13 -3.55 -4.52 7.55
N ALA A 14 -3.56 -3.79 6.43
CA ALA A 14 -4.77 -3.40 5.69
C ALA A 14 -5.72 -4.57 5.44
N GLY A 15 -5.21 -5.71 4.96
CA GLY A 15 -6.01 -6.91 4.70
C GLY A 15 -6.45 -7.59 5.99
N GLY A 16 -5.49 -8.07 6.82
CA GLY A 16 -5.80 -8.91 7.98
C GLY A 16 -6.53 -8.18 9.10
N GLY A 17 -6.18 -6.92 9.38
CA GLY A 17 -6.90 -6.10 10.35
C GLY A 17 -8.35 -5.86 9.92
N THR A 18 -8.57 -5.56 8.64
CA THR A 18 -9.92 -5.38 8.08
C THR A 18 -10.70 -6.69 8.06
N LEU A 19 -10.06 -7.82 7.71
CA LEU A 19 -10.69 -9.13 7.77
C LEU A 19 -11.13 -9.49 9.20
N ALA A 20 -10.25 -9.27 10.19
CA ALA A 20 -10.59 -9.48 11.60
C ALA A 20 -11.79 -8.61 12.02
N HIS A 21 -11.83 -7.35 11.57
CA HIS A 21 -12.95 -6.44 11.81
C HIS A 21 -14.26 -6.97 11.20
N ALA A 22 -14.22 -7.42 9.97
CA ALA A 22 -15.39 -7.99 9.27
C ALA A 22 -15.95 -9.21 9.99
N LEU A 23 -15.06 -10.11 10.44
CA LEU A 23 -15.44 -11.37 11.10
C LEU A 23 -15.84 -11.21 12.58
N ALA A 24 -15.39 -10.16 13.25
CA ALA A 24 -15.55 -10.02 14.71
C ALA A 24 -16.99 -10.01 15.23
N LYS A 25 -17.96 -9.60 14.37
CA LYS A 25 -19.40 -9.57 14.73
C LYS A 25 -20.08 -10.94 14.68
N SER A 26 -19.42 -11.96 14.10
CA SER A 26 -19.98 -13.30 13.94
C SER A 26 -20.06 -14.11 15.24
N GLY A 27 -19.35 -13.69 16.28
CA GLY A 27 -19.16 -14.47 17.50
C GLY A 27 -18.17 -15.62 17.37
N LYS A 28 -17.63 -15.89 16.17
CA LYS A 28 -16.59 -16.90 15.94
C LYS A 28 -15.29 -16.50 16.65
N ARG A 29 -14.53 -17.50 17.13
CA ARG A 29 -13.26 -17.27 17.82
C ARG A 29 -12.17 -16.97 16.81
N ILE A 30 -11.61 -15.77 16.86
CA ILE A 30 -10.62 -15.27 15.93
C ILE A 30 -9.29 -15.10 16.66
N LEU A 31 -8.22 -15.66 16.11
CA LEU A 31 -6.86 -15.38 16.51
C LEU A 31 -6.19 -14.52 15.45
N LEU A 32 -5.78 -13.31 15.81
CA LEU A 32 -4.99 -12.41 14.97
C LEU A 32 -3.54 -12.47 15.44
N LEU A 33 -2.65 -12.95 14.57
CA LEU A 33 -1.21 -13.08 14.82
C LEU A 33 -0.47 -11.92 14.15
N GLU A 34 0.29 -11.16 14.93
CA GLU A 34 1.13 -10.07 14.41
C GLU A 34 2.59 -10.30 14.82
N ARG A 35 3.49 -10.25 13.84
CA ARG A 35 4.93 -10.41 14.06
C ARG A 35 5.51 -9.30 14.94
N GLY A 36 5.08 -8.05 14.70
CA GLY A 36 5.50 -6.90 15.45
C GLY A 36 4.68 -6.66 16.73
N ASP A 37 4.94 -5.52 17.36
CA ASP A 37 4.17 -5.02 18.47
C ASP A 37 3.44 -3.74 18.08
N PHE A 38 2.72 -3.10 19.00
CA PHE A 38 2.18 -1.77 18.78
C PHE A 38 3.30 -0.77 18.53
N LEU A 39 3.11 0.09 17.52
CA LEU A 39 4.06 1.17 17.26
C LEU A 39 4.02 2.16 18.43
N PRO A 40 5.18 2.46 19.06
CA PRO A 40 5.23 3.38 20.20
C PRO A 40 4.69 4.76 19.85
N ARG A 41 3.92 5.34 20.76
CA ARG A 41 3.42 6.71 20.67
C ARG A 41 4.39 7.64 21.37
N GLU A 42 5.29 8.25 20.62
CA GLU A 42 6.41 9.04 21.15
C GLU A 42 6.74 10.22 20.22
N MET A 43 7.47 11.21 20.70
CA MET A 43 7.79 12.41 19.93
C MET A 43 8.62 12.11 18.67
N ASP A 44 9.40 11.02 18.67
CA ASP A 44 10.15 10.54 17.51
C ASP A 44 9.25 10.22 16.29
N ASN A 45 7.95 9.98 16.52
CA ASN A 45 6.98 9.78 15.44
C ASN A 45 6.86 11.00 14.51
N TRP A 46 7.15 12.18 15.01
CA TRP A 46 7.08 13.46 14.29
C TRP A 46 8.45 14.14 14.13
N ASP A 47 9.52 13.37 14.26
CA ASP A 47 10.88 13.83 14.04
C ASP A 47 11.45 13.16 12.78
N PRO A 48 11.83 13.95 11.74
CA PRO A 48 12.40 13.41 10.50
C PRO A 48 13.66 12.58 10.70
N LYS A 49 14.48 12.91 11.71
CA LYS A 49 15.73 12.22 11.94
C LYS A 49 15.53 10.76 12.36
N PRO A 50 14.78 10.41 13.42
CA PRO A 50 14.46 9.02 13.74
C PRO A 50 13.74 8.29 12.60
N VAL A 51 12.80 8.96 11.92
CA VAL A 51 11.95 8.33 10.91
C VAL A 51 12.72 7.99 9.63
N PHE A 52 13.40 8.97 9.02
CA PHE A 52 14.03 8.81 7.70
C PHE A 52 15.54 8.61 7.75
N VAL A 53 16.24 9.23 8.69
CA VAL A 53 17.71 9.14 8.76
C VAL A 53 18.13 7.89 9.52
N ASP A 54 17.57 7.68 10.71
CA ASP A 54 17.96 6.56 11.58
C ASP A 54 17.16 5.27 11.24
N GLY A 55 16.07 5.38 10.47
CA GLY A 55 15.23 4.24 10.06
C GLY A 55 14.61 3.48 11.24
N LYS A 56 14.25 4.20 12.33
CA LYS A 56 13.80 3.62 13.60
C LYS A 56 12.63 2.65 13.46
N TYR A 57 11.73 2.92 12.51
CA TYR A 57 10.50 2.15 12.32
C TYR A 57 10.57 1.18 11.14
N ILE A 58 11.72 1.05 10.49
CA ILE A 58 11.94 0.11 9.38
C ILE A 58 12.33 -1.25 9.95
N SER A 59 11.86 -2.34 9.31
CA SER A 59 12.28 -3.70 9.62
C SER A 59 13.80 -3.84 9.58
N LYS A 60 14.35 -4.67 10.47
CA LYS A 60 15.76 -5.05 10.47
C LYS A 60 16.04 -6.30 9.62
N ASP A 61 15.06 -6.80 8.88
CA ASP A 61 15.23 -7.92 7.98
C ASP A 61 16.22 -7.58 6.88
N THR A 62 16.93 -8.58 6.43
CA THR A 62 17.78 -8.52 5.23
C THR A 62 17.13 -9.35 4.14
N TRP A 63 16.89 -8.72 2.97
CA TRP A 63 16.50 -9.39 1.75
C TRP A 63 17.63 -9.33 0.73
N PHE A 64 17.56 -10.13 -0.31
CA PHE A 64 18.55 -10.19 -1.37
C PHE A 64 17.90 -9.87 -2.71
N ASP A 65 18.56 -9.06 -3.53
CA ASP A 65 18.13 -8.77 -4.90
C ASP A 65 18.51 -9.92 -5.87
N ARG A 66 18.18 -9.74 -7.16
CA ARG A 66 18.48 -10.71 -8.23
C ARG A 66 19.96 -11.07 -8.38
N ASP A 67 20.85 -10.17 -7.96
CA ASP A 67 22.31 -10.34 -8.04
C ASP A 67 22.89 -10.89 -6.74
N GLY A 68 22.04 -11.21 -5.76
CA GLY A 68 22.43 -11.68 -4.44
C GLY A 68 22.97 -10.58 -3.51
N LYS A 69 22.76 -9.31 -3.86
CA LYS A 69 23.14 -8.18 -3.03
C LYS A 69 22.12 -8.00 -1.92
N ALA A 70 22.61 -7.93 -0.69
CA ALA A 70 21.79 -7.69 0.48
C ALA A 70 21.22 -6.25 0.51
N PHE A 71 19.96 -6.10 0.90
CA PHE A 71 19.32 -4.82 1.17
C PHE A 71 18.35 -4.93 2.33
N GLN A 72 18.07 -3.80 2.99
CA GLN A 72 17.05 -3.69 4.03
C GLN A 72 15.74 -3.23 3.39
N PRO A 73 14.66 -4.04 3.42
CA PRO A 73 13.39 -3.63 2.85
C PRO A 73 12.70 -2.61 3.75
N GLN A 74 12.07 -1.61 3.16
CA GLN A 74 11.22 -0.65 3.89
C GLN A 74 9.85 -1.28 4.18
N VAL A 75 9.83 -2.34 4.96
CA VAL A 75 8.63 -2.97 5.51
C VAL A 75 8.52 -2.71 7.01
N HIS A 76 7.30 -2.73 7.52
CA HIS A 76 7.01 -2.30 8.88
C HIS A 76 6.21 -3.40 9.59
N TYR A 77 6.78 -3.95 10.66
CA TYR A 77 6.15 -4.98 11.47
C TYR A 77 5.59 -4.36 12.76
N PHE A 78 4.36 -3.88 12.66
CA PHE A 78 3.59 -3.32 13.76
C PHE A 78 2.13 -3.76 13.64
N VAL A 79 1.39 -3.72 14.74
CA VAL A 79 -0.07 -3.81 14.68
C VAL A 79 -0.59 -2.71 13.75
N GLY A 80 -1.27 -3.10 12.67
CA GLY A 80 -1.64 -2.20 11.58
C GLY A 80 -0.71 -2.25 10.35
N GLY A 81 0.43 -2.96 10.44
CA GLY A 81 1.36 -3.17 9.33
C GLY A 81 1.86 -1.86 8.69
N ALA A 82 2.09 -1.88 7.39
CA ALA A 82 2.59 -0.74 6.62
C ALA A 82 1.64 0.49 6.67
N THR A 83 0.36 0.30 7.01
CA THR A 83 -0.58 1.44 7.14
C THR A 83 -0.24 2.38 8.28
N LYS A 84 0.61 2.00 9.22
CA LYS A 84 1.09 2.88 10.28
C LYS A 84 1.89 4.07 9.73
N LEU A 85 2.61 3.86 8.62
CA LEU A 85 3.50 4.86 8.02
C LEU A 85 2.99 5.38 6.65
N TYR A 86 1.96 4.74 6.04
CA TYR A 86 1.46 5.17 4.75
C TYR A 86 0.88 6.59 4.75
N GLY A 87 0.69 7.18 3.57
CA GLY A 87 0.08 8.51 3.43
C GLY A 87 -1.44 8.53 3.57
N ALA A 88 -2.10 7.40 3.78
CA ALA A 88 -3.55 7.27 3.80
C ALA A 88 -4.26 7.79 2.52
N ALA A 89 -3.57 7.81 1.39
CA ALA A 89 -4.16 8.04 0.09
C ALA A 89 -4.94 6.79 -0.31
N LEU A 90 -6.27 6.89 -0.37
CA LEU A 90 -7.17 5.75 -0.49
C LEU A 90 -8.00 5.86 -1.78
N TYR A 91 -7.32 5.58 -2.89
CA TYR A 91 -7.91 5.57 -4.24
C TYR A 91 -8.59 4.25 -4.55
N ARG A 92 -9.71 4.29 -5.28
CA ARG A 92 -10.23 3.11 -5.99
C ARG A 92 -9.37 2.84 -7.23
N LEU A 93 -9.20 1.59 -7.63
CA LEU A 93 -8.81 1.28 -9.01
C LEU A 93 -9.90 1.79 -9.96
N ARG A 94 -9.52 2.15 -11.17
CA ARG A 94 -10.45 2.63 -12.20
C ARG A 94 -11.15 1.44 -12.85
N PRO A 95 -12.34 1.58 -13.44
CA PRO A 95 -13.00 0.48 -14.14
C PRO A 95 -12.10 -0.21 -15.16
N GLN A 96 -11.31 0.57 -15.90
CA GLN A 96 -10.39 0.04 -16.92
C GLN A 96 -9.20 -0.73 -16.31
N ASP A 97 -8.79 -0.46 -15.05
CA ASP A 97 -7.74 -1.23 -14.37
C ASP A 97 -8.13 -2.70 -14.13
N PHE A 98 -9.41 -3.02 -14.25
CA PHE A 98 -9.92 -4.40 -14.17
C PHE A 98 -9.88 -5.12 -15.53
N GLU A 99 -9.59 -4.41 -16.61
CA GLU A 99 -9.50 -4.93 -17.97
C GLU A 99 -8.04 -5.16 -18.37
N GLU A 100 -7.84 -5.78 -19.52
CA GLU A 100 -6.51 -5.90 -20.11
C GLU A 100 -6.09 -4.53 -20.68
N ILE A 101 -4.92 -4.02 -20.25
CA ILE A 101 -4.39 -2.75 -20.72
C ILE A 101 -3.04 -2.97 -21.41
N LYS A 102 -2.90 -2.43 -22.62
CA LYS A 102 -1.65 -2.44 -23.36
C LYS A 102 -0.72 -1.31 -22.91
N HIS A 103 0.51 -1.64 -22.61
CA HIS A 103 1.62 -0.74 -22.28
C HIS A 103 2.76 -0.88 -23.29
N VAL A 104 3.75 0.01 -23.25
CA VAL A 104 4.96 -0.11 -24.09
C VAL A 104 5.71 -1.41 -23.77
N SER A 105 5.86 -1.74 -22.50
CA SER A 105 6.64 -2.90 -22.05
C SER A 105 5.88 -4.23 -22.10
N GLY A 106 4.56 -4.22 -22.37
CA GLY A 106 3.77 -5.45 -22.36
C GLY A 106 2.29 -5.19 -22.05
N ILE A 107 1.69 -6.11 -21.30
CA ILE A 107 0.25 -6.11 -21.02
C ILE A 107 0.02 -6.17 -19.50
N SER A 108 -0.78 -5.26 -18.99
CA SER A 108 -1.40 -5.36 -17.68
C SER A 108 -2.54 -6.39 -17.75
N SER A 109 -2.54 -7.36 -16.86
CA SER A 109 -3.49 -8.47 -16.88
C SER A 109 -4.87 -8.03 -16.41
N ALA A 110 -5.91 -8.49 -17.12
CA ALA A 110 -7.29 -8.34 -16.65
C ALA A 110 -7.51 -9.04 -15.30
N TRP A 111 -8.41 -8.49 -14.51
CA TRP A 111 -8.91 -9.09 -13.27
C TRP A 111 -9.99 -10.13 -13.57
N PRO A 112 -10.12 -11.21 -12.78
CA PRO A 112 -11.21 -12.18 -12.95
C PRO A 112 -12.59 -11.67 -12.47
N LEU A 113 -12.61 -10.51 -11.84
CA LEU A 113 -13.80 -9.78 -11.39
C LEU A 113 -13.77 -8.37 -11.96
N SER A 114 -14.93 -7.77 -12.16
CA SER A 114 -15.09 -6.42 -12.71
C SER A 114 -15.01 -5.34 -11.63
N TYR A 115 -14.94 -4.07 -12.04
CA TYR A 115 -15.12 -2.94 -11.13
C TYR A 115 -16.45 -2.99 -10.39
N ASP A 116 -17.53 -3.41 -11.07
CA ASP A 116 -18.89 -3.49 -10.49
C ASP A 116 -18.97 -4.53 -9.38
N ASP A 117 -18.18 -5.61 -9.46
CA ASP A 117 -18.06 -6.61 -8.39
C ASP A 117 -17.33 -6.04 -7.16
N PHE A 118 -16.43 -5.08 -7.35
CA PHE A 118 -15.66 -4.42 -6.28
C PHE A 118 -16.33 -3.15 -5.74
N GLU A 119 -17.13 -2.46 -6.52
CA GLU A 119 -17.70 -1.15 -6.20
C GLU A 119 -18.44 -1.12 -4.84
N PRO A 120 -19.33 -2.07 -4.50
CA PRO A 120 -19.99 -2.08 -3.20
C PRO A 120 -19.03 -2.26 -2.01
N TRP A 121 -17.90 -2.94 -2.25
CA TRP A 121 -16.88 -3.15 -1.24
C TRP A 121 -15.97 -1.92 -1.09
N TYR A 122 -15.71 -1.20 -2.17
CA TYR A 122 -15.05 0.10 -2.10
C TYR A 122 -15.87 1.08 -1.27
N SER A 123 -17.17 1.19 -1.51
CA SER A 123 -18.07 2.04 -0.72
C SER A 123 -18.04 1.69 0.77
N LYS A 124 -18.10 0.39 1.12
CA LYS A 124 -17.97 -0.07 2.51
C LYS A 124 -16.58 0.21 3.10
N ALA A 125 -15.53 0.06 2.33
CA ALA A 125 -14.15 0.32 2.76
C ALA A 125 -13.93 1.82 3.05
N GLU A 126 -14.43 2.69 2.20
CA GLU A 126 -14.39 4.14 2.39
C GLU A 126 -15.17 4.58 3.64
N GLN A 127 -16.37 4.01 3.86
CA GLN A 127 -17.15 4.25 5.08
C GLN A 127 -16.37 3.81 6.32
N LEU A 128 -15.79 2.62 6.31
CA LEU A 128 -15.04 2.10 7.45
C LEU A 128 -13.80 2.95 7.75
N TYR A 129 -13.01 3.29 6.72
CA TYR A 129 -11.76 4.05 6.86
C TYR A 129 -11.95 5.57 6.81
N GLN A 130 -13.19 6.05 6.84
CA GLN A 130 -13.57 7.46 6.90
C GLN A 130 -12.85 8.30 5.83
N VAL A 131 -12.99 7.88 4.58
CA VAL A 131 -12.30 8.50 3.47
C VAL A 131 -12.94 9.84 3.12
N HIS A 132 -12.13 10.87 3.07
CA HIS A 132 -12.48 12.19 2.57
C HIS A 132 -12.30 12.23 1.05
N GLY A 133 -13.21 12.86 0.33
CA GLY A 133 -13.12 13.03 -1.11
C GLY A 133 -14.31 13.78 -1.69
N ASN A 134 -14.25 14.09 -2.98
CA ASN A 134 -15.33 14.69 -3.73
C ASN A 134 -15.50 13.92 -5.05
N GLY A 135 -16.58 13.15 -5.16
CA GLY A 135 -16.82 12.29 -6.33
C GLY A 135 -17.08 13.11 -7.60
N GLY A 136 -16.55 12.63 -8.72
CA GLY A 136 -16.74 13.24 -10.04
C GLY A 136 -15.76 14.37 -10.40
N GLU A 137 -14.80 14.70 -9.54
CA GLU A 137 -13.71 15.63 -9.90
C GLU A 137 -12.61 14.93 -10.73
N ASP A 138 -12.28 13.68 -10.39
CA ASP A 138 -11.32 12.89 -11.14
C ASP A 138 -11.99 12.30 -12.40
N PRO A 139 -11.58 12.68 -13.61
CA PRO A 139 -12.21 12.21 -14.85
C PRO A 139 -12.03 10.71 -15.11
N THR A 140 -11.12 10.06 -14.38
CA THR A 140 -10.84 8.62 -14.50
C THR A 140 -11.58 7.77 -13.47
N GLU A 141 -12.22 8.41 -12.48
CA GLU A 141 -12.92 7.69 -11.41
C GLU A 141 -14.15 6.94 -11.96
N GLY A 142 -14.34 5.70 -11.51
CA GLY A 142 -15.52 4.91 -11.82
C GLY A 142 -16.78 5.46 -11.14
N HIS A 143 -17.93 4.94 -11.56
CA HIS A 143 -19.20 5.26 -10.89
C HIS A 143 -19.14 4.85 -9.41
N ARG A 144 -19.96 5.50 -8.61
CA ARG A 144 -20.09 5.33 -7.18
C ARG A 144 -21.56 5.11 -6.80
N SER A 145 -21.84 4.04 -6.04
CA SER A 145 -23.19 3.80 -5.49
C SER A 145 -23.48 4.71 -4.29
N GLU A 146 -22.43 5.09 -3.56
CA GLU A 146 -22.51 5.97 -2.38
C GLU A 146 -21.48 7.10 -2.50
N PRO A 147 -21.79 8.31 -2.02
CA PRO A 147 -20.83 9.39 -1.97
C PRO A 147 -19.68 9.06 -0.99
N TYR A 148 -18.60 9.81 -1.04
CA TYR A 148 -17.60 9.76 0.02
C TYR A 148 -18.24 10.05 1.39
N PRO A 149 -17.85 9.33 2.46
CA PRO A 149 -18.46 9.52 3.78
C PRO A 149 -18.14 10.89 4.39
N TRP A 150 -17.04 11.51 3.96
CA TRP A 150 -16.61 12.81 4.44
C TRP A 150 -16.29 13.76 3.27
N PRO A 151 -16.56 15.07 3.41
CA PRO A 151 -16.17 16.06 2.42
C PRO A 151 -14.67 16.00 2.13
N ALA A 152 -14.28 16.37 0.92
CA ALA A 152 -12.87 16.49 0.55
C ALA A 152 -12.09 17.38 1.53
N VAL A 153 -10.83 17.05 1.77
CA VAL A 153 -9.94 17.88 2.60
C VAL A 153 -9.64 19.17 1.84
N SER A 154 -9.97 20.31 2.43
CA SER A 154 -9.82 21.61 1.78
C SER A 154 -8.34 21.91 1.42
N HIS A 155 -8.13 22.50 0.26
CA HIS A 155 -6.79 23.00 -0.12
C HIS A 155 -6.40 24.18 0.73
N GLU A 156 -5.14 24.25 1.15
CA GLU A 156 -4.57 25.48 1.70
C GLU A 156 -4.33 26.51 0.58
N PRO A 157 -4.23 27.82 0.89
CA PRO A 157 -4.30 28.88 -0.12
C PRO A 157 -3.35 28.69 -1.33
N ARG A 158 -2.11 28.23 -1.10
CA ARG A 158 -1.16 27.99 -2.18
C ARG A 158 -1.60 26.84 -3.08
N LEU A 159 -2.14 25.78 -2.52
CA LEU A 159 -2.62 24.62 -3.28
C LEU A 159 -3.90 24.94 -4.04
N GLN A 160 -4.79 25.74 -3.44
CA GLN A 160 -5.98 26.22 -4.13
C GLN A 160 -5.60 27.05 -5.36
N GLN A 161 -4.62 27.96 -5.22
CA GLN A 161 -4.12 28.72 -6.35
C GLN A 161 -3.58 27.83 -7.47
N ILE A 162 -2.77 26.80 -7.12
CA ILE A 162 -2.24 25.85 -8.09
C ILE A 162 -3.38 25.09 -8.78
N SER A 163 -4.36 24.61 -8.02
CA SER A 163 -5.54 23.93 -8.56
C SER A 163 -6.30 24.81 -9.55
N ASP A 164 -6.57 26.09 -9.17
CA ASP A 164 -7.28 27.04 -10.03
C ASP A 164 -6.50 27.33 -11.32
N ASP A 165 -5.18 27.46 -11.24
CA ASP A 165 -4.34 27.74 -12.40
C ASP A 165 -4.24 26.52 -13.34
N LEU A 166 -4.21 25.31 -12.78
CA LEU A 166 -4.29 24.07 -13.55
C LEU A 166 -5.63 23.95 -14.28
N ALA A 167 -6.74 24.21 -13.58
CA ALA A 167 -8.07 24.17 -14.18
C ALA A 167 -8.23 25.19 -15.32
N LYS A 168 -7.70 26.41 -15.17
CA LYS A 168 -7.64 27.41 -16.25
C LYS A 168 -6.81 26.94 -17.45
N GLY A 169 -5.82 26.07 -17.19
CA GLY A 169 -5.00 25.44 -18.22
C GLY A 169 -5.65 24.29 -18.95
N GLY A 170 -6.86 23.90 -18.55
CA GLY A 170 -7.61 22.81 -19.15
C GLY A 170 -7.26 21.44 -18.58
N TYR A 171 -6.55 21.37 -17.45
CA TYR A 171 -6.34 20.15 -16.67
C TYR A 171 -7.49 19.93 -15.68
N HIS A 172 -7.57 18.73 -15.13
CA HIS A 172 -8.62 18.32 -14.20
C HIS A 172 -8.04 18.01 -12.82
N PRO A 173 -7.58 19.03 -12.06
CA PRO A 173 -7.13 18.83 -10.70
C PRO A 173 -8.31 18.41 -9.81
N PHE A 174 -8.06 17.46 -8.91
CA PHE A 174 -9.08 16.94 -8.00
C PHE A 174 -8.54 16.84 -6.57
N HIS A 175 -9.45 16.75 -5.60
CA HIS A 175 -9.09 16.49 -4.22
C HIS A 175 -8.68 15.03 -4.05
N ALA A 176 -7.42 14.79 -3.68
CA ALA A 176 -6.88 13.46 -3.45
C ALA A 176 -7.63 12.77 -2.30
N PRO A 177 -8.21 11.58 -2.50
CA PRO A 177 -8.96 10.89 -1.46
C PRO A 177 -8.04 10.47 -0.31
N CYS A 178 -8.44 10.80 0.93
CA CYS A 178 -7.59 10.62 2.10
C CYS A 178 -8.37 10.05 3.29
N GLY A 179 -7.86 8.96 3.88
CA GLY A 179 -8.42 8.35 5.08
C GLY A 179 -7.84 8.98 6.35
N ILE A 180 -8.57 9.91 6.96
CA ILE A 180 -8.17 10.60 8.20
C ILE A 180 -9.39 10.95 9.05
N LEU A 181 -9.22 11.01 10.38
CA LEU A 181 -10.26 11.40 11.33
C LEU A 181 -10.31 12.93 11.46
N LEU A 182 -10.70 13.59 10.36
CA LEU A 182 -10.76 15.06 10.26
C LEU A 182 -12.21 15.53 10.27
N ASP A 183 -12.49 16.53 11.09
CA ASP A 183 -13.71 17.33 11.02
C ASP A 183 -13.34 18.81 10.80
N GLU A 184 -13.49 19.29 9.56
CA GLU A 184 -13.19 20.68 9.24
C GLU A 184 -14.27 21.65 9.72
N ALA A 185 -15.49 21.16 9.95
CA ALA A 185 -16.59 21.97 10.48
C ALA A 185 -16.45 22.20 11.99
N ASP A 186 -15.87 21.23 12.72
CA ASP A 186 -15.60 21.35 14.16
C ASP A 186 -14.13 21.05 14.49
N ARG A 187 -13.25 21.91 14.01
CA ARG A 187 -11.78 21.79 14.19
C ARG A 187 -11.34 21.56 15.65
N PRO A 188 -11.93 22.20 16.66
CA PRO A 188 -11.57 21.95 18.06
C PRO A 188 -11.82 20.51 18.53
N ARG A 189 -12.76 19.78 17.92
CA ARG A 189 -13.07 18.38 18.25
C ARG A 189 -12.47 17.38 17.27
N SER A 190 -11.89 17.86 16.16
CA SER A 190 -11.25 17.01 15.17
C SER A 190 -10.04 16.29 15.77
N THR A 191 -9.93 14.98 15.53
CA THR A 191 -8.75 14.21 15.92
C THR A 191 -7.56 14.57 15.06
N CYS A 192 -7.76 14.72 13.74
CA CYS A 192 -6.72 15.16 12.83
C CYS A 192 -6.51 16.66 12.92
N ILE A 193 -5.29 17.07 13.19
CA ILE A 193 -4.91 18.49 13.31
C ILE A 193 -4.32 19.08 12.04
N ARG A 194 -4.29 18.30 10.93
CA ARG A 194 -3.66 18.70 9.65
C ARG A 194 -2.20 19.11 9.84
N CYS A 195 -1.40 18.25 10.48
CA CYS A 195 0.03 18.48 10.67
C CYS A 195 0.84 18.18 9.40
N ALA A 196 2.12 18.58 9.39
CA ALA A 196 3.05 18.31 8.30
C ALA A 196 3.53 16.84 8.26
N TRP A 197 3.29 16.06 9.32
CA TRP A 197 3.87 14.75 9.57
C TRP A 197 2.88 13.62 9.22
N CYS A 198 2.54 13.45 7.94
CA CYS A 198 1.56 12.46 7.53
C CYS A 198 2.16 11.35 6.65
N ASP A 199 2.77 11.67 5.52
CA ASP A 199 3.36 10.69 4.61
C ASP A 199 4.69 10.19 5.15
N GLY A 200 4.81 8.87 5.32
CA GLY A 200 6.01 8.23 5.86
C GLY A 200 6.18 8.33 7.37
N TYR A 201 5.32 9.06 8.08
CA TYR A 201 5.39 9.24 9.52
C TYR A 201 4.30 8.45 10.26
N PRO A 202 4.61 7.88 11.44
CA PRO A 202 3.56 7.41 12.36
C PRO A 202 2.71 8.58 12.86
N CYS A 203 1.39 8.37 12.99
CA CYS A 203 0.50 9.42 13.46
C CYS A 203 0.49 9.51 14.99
N LEU A 204 1.10 10.55 15.57
CA LEU A 204 1.19 10.74 17.02
C LEU A 204 -0.18 10.91 17.69
N VAL A 205 -1.18 11.44 16.99
CA VAL A 205 -2.53 11.69 17.52
C VAL A 205 -3.55 10.59 17.14
N HIS A 206 -3.12 9.49 16.50
CA HIS A 206 -3.99 8.41 16.03
C HIS A 206 -5.17 8.90 15.16
N ALA A 207 -4.93 9.88 14.33
CA ALA A 207 -5.93 10.45 13.43
C ALA A 207 -5.81 9.96 11.99
N LYS A 208 -4.74 9.25 11.64
CA LYS A 208 -4.62 8.56 10.37
C LYS A 208 -5.51 7.31 10.42
N SER A 209 -6.33 7.09 9.39
CA SER A 209 -7.18 5.91 9.28
C SER A 209 -6.33 4.69 8.90
N ASP A 210 -5.40 4.31 9.75
CA ASP A 210 -4.61 3.09 9.58
C ASP A 210 -5.36 1.87 10.14
N ALA A 211 -4.92 0.67 9.75
CA ALA A 211 -5.61 -0.57 10.09
C ALA A 211 -5.63 -0.84 11.62
N GLU A 212 -4.61 -0.40 12.36
CA GLU A 212 -4.61 -0.50 13.82
C GLU A 212 -5.72 0.37 14.42
N VAL A 213 -5.78 1.66 14.05
CA VAL A 213 -6.74 2.62 14.61
C VAL A 213 -8.18 2.27 14.22
N ILE A 214 -8.41 1.93 12.96
CA ILE A 214 -9.75 1.74 12.41
C ILE A 214 -10.28 0.32 12.60
N ALA A 215 -9.45 -0.69 12.38
CA ALA A 215 -9.92 -2.05 12.28
C ALA A 215 -9.55 -2.91 13.49
N VAL A 216 -8.32 -2.81 14.02
CA VAL A 216 -7.84 -3.69 15.09
C VAL A 216 -8.17 -3.15 16.48
N ARG A 217 -7.91 -1.88 16.75
CA ARG A 217 -8.16 -1.25 18.06
C ARG A 217 -9.61 -1.42 18.57
N PRO A 218 -10.65 -1.28 17.73
CA PRO A 218 -12.04 -1.53 18.16
C PRO A 218 -12.34 -2.96 18.56
N LEU A 219 -11.43 -3.91 18.24
CA LEU A 219 -11.58 -5.33 18.59
C LEU A 219 -10.92 -5.70 19.92
N LEU A 220 -10.05 -4.85 20.43
CA LEU A 220 -9.36 -5.11 21.70
C LEU A 220 -10.37 -5.19 22.84
N GLY A 221 -10.29 -6.30 23.59
CA GLY A 221 -11.24 -6.58 24.67
C GLY A 221 -12.54 -7.28 24.24
N ARG A 222 -12.76 -7.55 22.95
CA ARG A 222 -13.85 -8.44 22.54
C ARG A 222 -13.55 -9.88 22.96
N PRO A 223 -14.52 -10.60 23.56
CA PRO A 223 -14.26 -11.94 24.13
C PRO A 223 -13.95 -13.00 23.08
N ASN A 224 -14.33 -12.77 21.82
CA ASN A 224 -14.12 -13.69 20.70
C ASN A 224 -12.92 -13.34 19.82
N VAL A 225 -12.16 -12.29 20.13
CA VAL A 225 -10.99 -11.88 19.34
C VAL A 225 -9.76 -11.85 20.23
N THR A 226 -8.75 -12.62 19.85
CA THR A 226 -7.44 -12.65 20.51
C THR A 226 -6.41 -12.06 19.57
N LEU A 227 -5.70 -11.01 19.99
CA LEU A 227 -4.51 -10.49 19.28
C LEU A 227 -3.27 -10.98 20.02
N LEU A 228 -2.35 -11.62 19.31
CA LEU A 228 -1.01 -11.94 19.81
C LEU A 228 0.03 -11.16 19.02
N THR A 229 0.80 -10.34 19.73
CA THR A 229 1.96 -9.59 19.20
C THR A 229 3.26 -10.36 19.43
N GLY A 230 4.33 -9.99 18.74
CA GLY A 230 5.60 -10.70 18.76
C GLY A 230 5.48 -12.14 18.23
N ALA A 231 4.45 -12.42 17.42
CA ALA A 231 4.06 -13.75 16.98
C ALA A 231 4.39 -13.93 15.48
N GLU A 232 5.64 -14.29 15.19
CA GLU A 232 6.07 -14.55 13.81
C GLU A 232 5.63 -15.92 13.34
N VAL A 233 4.75 -15.97 12.34
CA VAL A 233 4.40 -17.23 11.68
C VAL A 233 5.51 -17.64 10.74
N THR A 234 6.09 -18.80 10.97
CA THR A 234 7.24 -19.31 10.22
C THR A 234 6.87 -20.36 9.20
N LYS A 235 5.79 -21.13 9.47
CA LYS A 235 5.39 -22.29 8.66
C LYS A 235 3.93 -22.65 8.92
N LEU A 236 3.28 -23.26 7.91
CA LEU A 236 1.98 -23.93 8.02
C LEU A 236 2.18 -25.45 7.91
N GLU A 237 1.41 -26.21 8.67
CA GLU A 237 1.39 -27.66 8.64
C GLU A 237 0.05 -28.15 8.06
N THR A 238 0.07 -29.22 7.26
CA THR A 238 -1.13 -29.81 6.66
C THR A 238 -1.43 -31.18 7.26
N ASP A 239 -2.62 -31.68 7.00
CA ASP A 239 -2.96 -33.08 7.20
C ASP A 239 -2.20 -33.98 6.22
N SER A 240 -2.37 -35.31 6.37
CA SER A 240 -1.71 -36.31 5.51
C SER A 240 -2.18 -36.28 4.05
N SER A 241 -3.34 -35.69 3.76
CA SER A 241 -3.82 -35.48 2.39
C SER A 241 -3.18 -34.31 1.69
N GLY A 242 -2.56 -33.37 2.46
CA GLY A 242 -2.04 -32.11 1.98
C GLY A 242 -3.10 -31.04 1.70
N ARG A 243 -4.39 -31.35 1.87
CA ARG A 243 -5.48 -30.45 1.48
C ARG A 243 -5.95 -29.50 2.56
N THR A 244 -5.63 -29.77 3.82
CA THR A 244 -6.12 -28.97 4.95
C THR A 244 -4.97 -28.49 5.80
N VAL A 245 -4.88 -27.17 6.04
CA VAL A 245 -3.96 -26.62 7.03
C VAL A 245 -4.48 -26.99 8.42
N THR A 246 -3.65 -27.68 9.19
CA THR A 246 -3.97 -28.18 10.53
C THR A 246 -3.15 -27.52 11.63
N GLY A 247 -2.10 -26.78 11.28
CA GLY A 247 -1.23 -26.12 12.25
C GLY A 247 -0.62 -24.83 11.69
N VAL A 248 -0.66 -23.78 12.48
CA VAL A 248 0.06 -22.53 12.24
C VAL A 248 1.22 -22.48 13.24
N VAL A 249 2.46 -22.58 12.72
CA VAL A 249 3.68 -22.60 13.53
C VAL A 249 4.16 -21.18 13.75
N VAL A 250 4.28 -20.79 14.99
CA VAL A 250 4.64 -19.45 15.43
C VAL A 250 5.94 -19.50 16.23
N SER A 251 6.85 -18.59 15.94
CA SER A 251 8.00 -18.27 16.80
C SER A 251 7.62 -17.06 17.65
N ARG A 252 7.62 -17.23 18.97
CA ARG A 252 7.28 -16.16 19.91
C ARG A 252 8.15 -16.25 21.16
N ASN A 253 8.81 -15.16 21.53
CA ASN A 253 9.74 -15.12 22.68
C ASN A 253 10.84 -16.21 22.63
N GLY A 254 11.24 -16.65 21.44
CA GLY A 254 12.22 -17.73 21.24
C GLY A 254 11.65 -19.16 21.38
N GLU A 255 10.36 -19.29 21.63
CA GLU A 255 9.67 -20.56 21.73
C GLU A 255 8.86 -20.87 20.46
N ARG A 256 8.68 -22.16 20.16
CA ARG A 256 7.82 -22.64 19.08
C ARG A 256 6.43 -22.95 19.63
N GLU A 257 5.44 -22.23 19.14
CA GLU A 257 4.02 -22.46 19.45
C GLU A 257 3.30 -22.97 18.20
N VAL A 258 2.21 -23.75 18.37
CA VAL A 258 1.38 -24.23 17.24
C VAL A 258 -0.09 -23.95 17.57
N TYR A 259 -0.73 -23.18 16.71
CA TYR A 259 -2.16 -22.87 16.80
C TYR A 259 -2.96 -23.60 15.74
N ARG A 260 -4.26 -23.85 16.00
CA ARG A 260 -5.16 -24.59 15.12
C ARG A 260 -6.45 -23.83 14.91
N SER A 261 -7.00 -23.93 13.69
CA SER A 261 -8.30 -23.37 13.35
C SER A 261 -8.94 -24.10 12.18
N ASP A 262 -10.24 -23.86 11.98
CA ASP A 262 -10.97 -24.37 10.83
C ASP A 262 -10.59 -23.61 9.54
N ILE A 263 -10.28 -22.32 9.64
CA ILE A 263 -9.87 -21.45 8.52
C ILE A 263 -8.58 -20.72 8.89
N VAL A 264 -7.65 -20.64 7.93
CA VAL A 264 -6.42 -19.85 8.02
C VAL A 264 -6.40 -18.80 6.90
N ALA A 265 -6.16 -17.54 7.25
CA ALA A 265 -5.99 -16.43 6.30
C ALA A 265 -4.61 -15.78 6.48
N ILE A 266 -3.78 -15.82 5.45
CA ILE A 266 -2.49 -15.13 5.41
C ILE A 266 -2.74 -13.69 4.92
N SER A 267 -2.17 -12.71 5.62
CA SER A 267 -2.24 -11.28 5.30
C SER A 267 -0.96 -10.55 5.74
N ALA A 268 0.19 -11.17 5.42
CA ALA A 268 1.51 -10.74 5.90
C ALA A 268 2.21 -9.73 4.95
N GLY A 269 1.53 -9.31 3.88
CA GLY A 269 2.07 -8.52 2.78
C GLY A 269 2.73 -9.38 1.71
N ALA A 270 2.74 -8.92 0.45
CA ALA A 270 2.99 -9.75 -0.72
C ALA A 270 4.26 -10.63 -0.61
N ALA A 271 5.40 -10.07 -0.24
CA ALA A 271 6.64 -10.83 -0.13
C ALA A 271 6.61 -11.84 1.04
N ASN A 272 6.11 -11.43 2.21
CA ASN A 272 6.07 -12.31 3.39
C ASN A 272 4.98 -13.40 3.26
N SER A 273 3.85 -13.13 2.62
CA SER A 273 2.83 -14.14 2.35
C SER A 273 3.35 -15.24 1.44
N ALA A 274 4.08 -14.88 0.38
CA ALA A 274 4.80 -15.85 -0.45
C ALA A 274 5.87 -16.62 0.36
N LYS A 275 6.66 -15.93 1.21
CA LYS A 275 7.65 -16.58 2.10
C LYS A 275 7.02 -17.67 2.97
N ILE A 276 5.89 -17.35 3.62
CA ILE A 276 5.19 -18.31 4.49
C ILE A 276 4.80 -19.57 3.69
N LEU A 277 4.23 -19.38 2.49
CA LEU A 277 3.83 -20.50 1.64
C LEU A 277 5.04 -21.33 1.17
N LEU A 278 6.10 -20.68 0.69
CA LEU A 278 7.32 -21.36 0.22
C LEU A 278 8.02 -22.13 1.35
N ASN A 279 8.12 -21.55 2.54
CA ASN A 279 8.71 -22.20 3.72
C ASN A 279 7.84 -23.32 4.32
N SER A 280 6.60 -23.48 3.83
CA SER A 280 5.67 -24.52 4.24
C SER A 280 5.74 -25.78 3.38
N ALA A 281 6.83 -25.97 2.64
CA ALA A 281 7.06 -27.19 1.86
C ALA A 281 6.97 -28.46 2.72
N ASN A 282 6.37 -29.51 2.15
CA ASN A 282 6.21 -30.83 2.75
C ASN A 282 6.11 -31.91 1.65
N ASP A 283 5.89 -33.18 2.03
CA ASP A 283 5.85 -34.27 1.05
C ASP A 283 4.74 -34.14 0.01
N ALA A 284 3.58 -33.53 0.37
CA ALA A 284 2.48 -33.29 -0.56
C ALA A 284 2.70 -32.02 -1.40
N HIS A 285 3.47 -31.08 -0.88
CA HIS A 285 3.77 -29.78 -1.50
C HIS A 285 5.28 -29.52 -1.52
N PRO A 286 6.08 -30.23 -2.32
CA PRO A 286 7.55 -30.17 -2.26
C PRO A 286 8.14 -28.81 -2.67
N ASN A 287 7.40 -27.99 -3.43
CA ASN A 287 7.82 -26.67 -3.91
C ASN A 287 7.23 -25.50 -3.08
N GLY A 288 6.65 -25.79 -1.92
CA GLY A 288 5.91 -24.83 -1.10
C GLY A 288 4.40 -25.08 -1.15
N LEU A 289 3.72 -24.65 -0.10
CA LEU A 289 2.27 -24.84 0.04
C LEU A 289 1.52 -24.01 -1.00
N ALA A 290 0.45 -24.57 -1.59
CA ALA A 290 -0.34 -23.98 -2.69
C ALA A 290 0.51 -23.63 -3.93
N ASN A 291 1.62 -24.30 -4.16
CA ASN A 291 2.58 -24.00 -5.22
C ASN A 291 2.81 -25.17 -6.22
N GLY A 292 1.83 -26.01 -6.42
CA GLY A 292 1.89 -27.07 -7.42
C GLY A 292 1.97 -26.54 -8.86
N SER A 293 1.40 -25.35 -9.11
CA SER A 293 1.48 -24.64 -10.39
C SER A 293 2.73 -23.75 -10.54
N ASP A 294 3.63 -23.69 -9.55
CA ASP A 294 4.80 -22.79 -9.51
C ASP A 294 4.46 -21.30 -9.64
N GLN A 295 3.26 -20.88 -9.17
CA GLN A 295 2.81 -19.48 -9.24
C GLN A 295 3.11 -18.69 -7.98
N VAL A 296 3.34 -19.32 -6.82
CA VAL A 296 3.67 -18.60 -5.57
C VAL A 296 4.99 -17.85 -5.71
N GLY A 297 4.94 -16.58 -5.38
CA GLY A 297 6.06 -15.66 -5.45
C GLY A 297 6.29 -15.01 -6.82
N ARG A 298 5.73 -15.55 -7.92
CA ARG A 298 5.83 -14.95 -9.26
C ARG A 298 5.01 -13.67 -9.38
N ASN A 299 5.28 -12.91 -10.44
CA ASN A 299 4.58 -11.66 -10.77
C ASN A 299 4.66 -10.62 -9.64
N TYR A 300 5.76 -10.63 -8.89
CA TYR A 300 6.02 -9.57 -7.92
C TYR A 300 6.10 -8.23 -8.63
N MET A 301 5.27 -7.29 -8.23
CA MET A 301 5.18 -5.97 -8.80
C MET A 301 4.99 -4.91 -7.72
N PHE A 302 5.33 -3.68 -8.08
CA PHE A 302 5.02 -2.47 -7.34
C PHE A 302 4.94 -1.31 -8.33
N HIS A 303 4.60 -0.10 -7.90
CA HIS A 303 4.59 1.05 -8.79
C HIS A 303 6.00 1.53 -9.11
N ASN A 304 6.29 1.86 -10.38
CA ASN A 304 7.35 2.81 -10.64
C ASN A 304 6.96 4.13 -10.00
N SER A 305 7.77 4.62 -9.09
CA SER A 305 7.43 5.77 -8.26
C SER A 305 8.55 6.79 -8.28
N ARG A 306 8.18 8.07 -8.44
CA ARG A 306 9.12 9.20 -8.41
C ARG A 306 8.56 10.31 -7.54
N THR A 307 9.35 10.77 -6.58
CA THR A 307 9.08 12.01 -5.85
C THR A 307 9.72 13.19 -6.58
N VAL A 308 9.01 14.32 -6.65
CA VAL A 308 9.47 15.52 -7.34
C VAL A 308 9.23 16.74 -6.46
N ALA A 309 10.29 17.44 -6.12
CA ALA A 309 10.20 18.74 -5.45
C ALA A 309 10.16 19.86 -6.50
N ALA A 310 8.99 20.42 -6.75
CA ALA A 310 8.83 21.54 -7.66
C ALA A 310 9.16 22.85 -6.94
N VAL A 311 10.38 23.38 -7.16
CA VAL A 311 10.88 24.56 -6.47
C VAL A 311 10.54 25.82 -7.27
N SER A 312 9.88 26.80 -6.64
CA SER A 312 9.50 28.09 -7.25
C SER A 312 10.07 29.28 -6.49
N THR A 313 9.88 30.49 -7.04
CA THR A 313 10.25 31.76 -6.35
C THR A 313 9.31 32.09 -5.21
N GLU A 314 8.10 31.54 -5.24
CA GLU A 314 7.09 31.77 -4.21
C GLU A 314 7.26 30.78 -3.06
N LYS A 315 7.13 31.28 -1.85
CA LYS A 315 7.10 30.42 -0.68
C LYS A 315 5.85 29.56 -0.66
N ASN A 316 6.03 28.33 -0.25
CA ASN A 316 4.94 27.41 0.04
C ASN A 316 4.81 27.25 1.56
N ASP A 317 3.93 28.02 2.16
CA ASP A 317 3.65 27.97 3.61
C ASP A 317 2.61 26.91 3.97
N THR A 318 2.20 26.06 2.99
CA THR A 318 1.28 24.93 3.22
C THR A 318 1.85 23.99 4.26
N ILE A 319 1.01 23.56 5.20
CA ILE A 319 1.35 22.59 6.23
C ILE A 319 0.91 21.19 5.79
N TYR A 320 -0.36 21.02 5.42
CA TYR A 320 -0.93 19.75 4.99
C TYR A 320 -1.08 19.72 3.47
N GLN A 321 -0.03 19.28 2.77
CA GLN A 321 0.10 19.45 1.33
C GLN A 321 -0.63 18.41 0.47
N LYS A 322 -0.83 17.22 0.93
CA LYS A 322 -1.29 16.04 0.16
C LYS A 322 -2.78 16.05 -0.22
N THR A 323 -3.30 17.15 -0.72
CA THR A 323 -4.74 17.30 -1.01
C THR A 323 -5.09 17.36 -2.49
N LEU A 324 -4.11 17.41 -3.40
CA LEU A 324 -4.31 17.60 -4.83
C LEU A 324 -3.79 16.42 -5.63
N GLY A 325 -4.56 15.97 -6.62
CA GLY A 325 -4.20 14.97 -7.61
C GLY A 325 -4.54 15.40 -9.03
N ILE A 326 -3.92 14.75 -10.03
CA ILE A 326 -4.13 14.96 -11.47
C ILE A 326 -4.04 13.61 -12.16
N ASN A 327 -5.08 13.21 -12.89
CA ASN A 327 -5.14 11.95 -13.62
C ASN A 327 -5.36 12.10 -15.14
N ASP A 328 -5.11 13.30 -15.68
CA ASP A 328 -5.25 13.57 -17.11
C ASP A 328 -4.42 12.64 -18.01
N PHE A 329 -3.37 12.03 -17.45
CA PHE A 329 -2.45 11.12 -18.14
C PHE A 329 -2.55 9.68 -17.64
N TYR A 330 -3.56 9.37 -16.83
CA TYR A 330 -3.74 8.03 -16.29
C TYR A 330 -3.96 7.00 -17.39
N PHE A 331 -4.78 7.34 -18.38
CA PHE A 331 -5.04 6.55 -19.57
C PHE A 331 -4.43 7.19 -20.82
N PRO A 332 -4.44 6.50 -21.99
CA PRO A 332 -3.98 7.05 -23.25
C PRO A 332 -4.59 8.42 -23.54
N THR A 333 -3.78 9.30 -24.11
CA THR A 333 -4.18 10.65 -24.54
C THR A 333 -4.15 10.74 -26.08
N LYS A 334 -4.56 11.88 -26.63
CA LYS A 334 -4.47 12.12 -28.09
C LYS A 334 -3.02 12.09 -28.62
N ASP A 335 -2.07 12.44 -27.75
CA ASP A 335 -0.66 12.60 -28.12
C ASP A 335 0.20 11.41 -27.68
N TYR A 336 -0.38 10.43 -26.97
CA TYR A 336 0.34 9.24 -26.50
C TYR A 336 -0.62 8.06 -26.31
N GLU A 337 -0.33 6.96 -26.98
CA GLU A 337 -1.24 5.80 -27.08
C GLU A 337 -1.21 4.86 -25.85
N TYR A 338 -0.35 5.08 -24.88
CA TYR A 338 -0.20 4.25 -23.68
C TYR A 338 -0.58 5.01 -22.42
N PRO A 339 -1.02 4.34 -21.34
CA PRO A 339 -1.24 4.96 -20.04
C PRO A 339 0.10 5.42 -19.45
N ALA A 340 0.11 6.56 -18.77
CA ALA A 340 1.31 7.05 -18.09
C ALA A 340 1.22 6.93 -16.57
N GLY A 341 0.07 7.25 -15.96
CA GLY A 341 -0.13 7.03 -14.54
C GLY A 341 -0.73 8.20 -13.77
N ASN A 342 -0.59 8.13 -12.45
CA ASN A 342 -1.14 9.07 -11.48
C ASN A 342 -0.10 10.11 -11.04
N ILE A 343 -0.56 11.33 -10.88
CA ILE A 343 0.19 12.45 -10.27
C ILE A 343 -0.57 12.88 -9.02
N GLN A 344 0.05 12.84 -7.87
CA GLN A 344 -0.55 13.30 -6.62
C GLN A 344 0.46 14.08 -5.78
N MET A 345 -0.01 14.97 -4.93
CA MET A 345 0.85 15.62 -3.94
C MET A 345 1.12 14.69 -2.76
N VAL A 346 2.31 14.85 -2.18
CA VAL A 346 2.71 14.19 -0.93
C VAL A 346 2.91 15.22 0.18
N GLY A 347 3.20 14.73 1.37
CA GLY A 347 3.58 15.57 2.50
C GLY A 347 4.76 16.48 2.14
N LYS A 348 4.83 17.64 2.78
CA LYS A 348 5.85 18.65 2.50
C LYS A 348 7.24 18.15 2.90
N SER A 349 8.18 18.23 1.97
CA SER A 349 9.60 17.94 2.22
C SER A 349 10.20 18.86 3.27
N ASN A 350 11.21 18.36 3.96
CA ASN A 350 12.06 19.12 4.88
C ASN A 350 13.55 18.74 4.67
N ALA A 351 14.46 19.55 5.18
CA ALA A 351 15.89 19.38 4.96
C ALA A 351 16.43 18.03 5.46
N GLU A 352 15.94 17.56 6.60
CA GLU A 352 16.39 16.30 7.21
C GLU A 352 15.87 15.09 6.45
N ALA A 353 14.61 15.10 6.02
CA ALA A 353 14.06 14.05 5.16
C ALA A 353 14.82 13.98 3.83
N MET A 354 15.11 15.12 3.19
CA MET A 354 15.93 15.17 1.96
C MET A 354 17.32 14.55 2.17
N ARG A 355 17.94 14.74 3.34
CA ARG A 355 19.22 14.11 3.68
C ARG A 355 19.10 12.60 3.88
N GLY A 356 18.06 12.16 4.56
CA GLY A 356 17.84 10.73 4.82
C GLY A 356 17.55 9.95 3.54
N GLU A 357 16.75 10.53 2.64
CA GLU A 357 16.37 9.89 1.38
C GLU A 357 17.49 9.87 0.33
N LYS A 358 18.36 10.89 0.29
CA LYS A 358 19.47 11.00 -0.68
C LYS A 358 20.76 11.52 -0.02
N PRO A 359 21.34 10.76 0.89
CA PRO A 359 22.58 11.18 1.55
C PRO A 359 23.71 11.46 0.55
N ASP A 360 23.82 10.66 -0.52
CA ASP A 360 24.86 10.82 -1.55
C ASP A 360 24.83 12.17 -2.28
N LEU A 361 23.63 12.74 -2.46
CA LEU A 361 23.45 14.01 -3.15
C LEU A 361 23.43 15.21 -2.19
N THR A 362 23.11 15.00 -0.94
CA THR A 362 22.84 16.08 0.03
C THR A 362 23.88 16.22 1.13
N TRP A 363 24.83 15.27 1.25
CA TRP A 363 25.86 15.27 2.31
C TRP A 363 26.69 16.55 2.36
N PHE A 364 26.96 17.17 1.20
CA PHE A 364 27.74 18.41 1.09
C PHE A 364 26.86 19.67 1.08
N ALA A 365 25.54 19.53 1.00
CA ALA A 365 24.64 20.68 0.95
C ALA A 365 24.49 21.31 2.33
N PRO A 366 24.73 22.61 2.50
CA PRO A 366 24.47 23.30 3.75
C PRO A 366 22.99 23.20 4.14
N GLU A 367 22.71 23.07 5.42
CA GLU A 367 21.33 22.92 5.93
C GLU A 367 20.41 24.07 5.51
N TRP A 368 20.93 25.31 5.53
CA TRP A 368 20.17 26.47 5.10
C TRP A 368 19.71 26.36 3.63
N SER A 369 20.51 25.74 2.74
CA SER A 369 20.13 25.58 1.33
C SER A 369 19.05 24.53 1.15
N LEU A 370 19.09 23.41 1.85
CA LEU A 370 18.03 22.39 1.84
C LEU A 370 16.73 22.94 2.47
N THR A 371 16.86 23.70 3.56
CA THR A 371 15.74 24.38 4.20
C THR A 371 15.08 25.40 3.26
N ASP A 372 15.86 26.14 2.49
CA ASP A 372 15.34 27.09 1.53
C ASP A 372 14.63 26.39 0.36
N VAL A 373 15.20 25.32 -0.17
CA VAL A 373 14.53 24.45 -1.16
C VAL A 373 13.20 23.94 -0.62
N ALA A 374 13.17 23.39 0.58
CA ALA A 374 11.95 22.88 1.20
C ALA A 374 10.88 23.97 1.42
N LYS A 375 11.26 25.19 1.76
CA LYS A 375 10.32 26.32 1.91
C LYS A 375 9.68 26.77 0.60
N HIS A 376 10.32 26.52 -0.53
CA HIS A 376 9.86 26.96 -1.84
C HIS A 376 9.34 25.80 -2.70
N SER A 377 9.43 24.54 -2.21
CA SER A 377 8.96 23.37 -2.95
C SER A 377 7.46 23.12 -2.77
N VAL A 378 6.87 22.59 -3.83
CA VAL A 378 5.62 21.85 -3.82
C VAL A 378 5.96 20.42 -4.24
N ASP A 379 5.62 19.44 -3.40
CA ASP A 379 6.14 18.09 -3.53
C ASP A 379 5.08 17.17 -4.15
N TRP A 380 5.50 16.43 -5.16
CA TRP A 380 4.65 15.55 -5.97
C TRP A 380 5.16 14.12 -5.91
N TRP A 381 4.24 13.19 -6.06
CA TRP A 381 4.52 11.80 -6.26
C TRP A 381 3.86 11.31 -7.55
N LEU A 382 4.68 10.75 -8.42
CA LEU A 382 4.26 10.13 -9.65
C LEU A 382 4.27 8.62 -9.47
N THR A 383 3.23 7.96 -9.94
CA THR A 383 3.15 6.50 -9.97
C THR A 383 2.73 6.03 -11.34
N THR A 384 3.47 5.07 -11.88
CA THR A 384 3.15 4.36 -13.13
C THR A 384 3.02 2.87 -12.81
N GLU A 385 2.09 2.20 -13.47
CA GLU A 385 1.90 0.77 -13.28
C GLU A 385 3.15 -0.01 -13.66
N ASP A 386 3.50 -0.98 -12.80
CA ASP A 386 4.49 -2.02 -13.10
C ASP A 386 3.76 -3.30 -13.51
N LEU A 387 4.29 -4.03 -14.50
CA LEU A 387 3.59 -5.16 -15.10
C LEU A 387 3.85 -6.47 -14.36
N PRO A 388 2.86 -7.38 -14.34
CA PRO A 388 2.99 -8.71 -13.76
C PRO A 388 3.82 -9.63 -14.66
N ILE A 389 5.14 -9.60 -14.54
CA ILE A 389 6.03 -10.54 -15.23
C ILE A 389 6.39 -11.74 -14.34
N PRO A 390 6.27 -12.98 -14.83
CA PRO A 390 6.57 -14.18 -14.03
C PRO A 390 8.00 -14.26 -13.50
N GLU A 391 8.95 -13.60 -14.18
CA GLU A 391 10.36 -13.53 -13.81
C GLU A 391 10.62 -12.59 -12.63
N ASN A 392 9.76 -11.61 -12.39
CA ASN A 392 9.75 -10.83 -11.17
C ASN A 392 9.20 -11.72 -10.05
N ARG A 393 10.09 -12.20 -9.18
CA ARG A 393 9.76 -13.30 -8.29
C ARG A 393 10.36 -13.15 -6.90
N VAL A 394 9.55 -13.45 -5.90
CA VAL A 394 9.97 -13.72 -4.53
C VAL A 394 10.26 -15.21 -4.40
N THR A 395 11.45 -15.55 -3.90
CA THR A 395 11.84 -16.91 -3.52
C THR A 395 12.42 -16.92 -2.12
N THR A 396 12.62 -18.11 -1.54
CA THR A 396 13.33 -18.26 -0.27
C THR A 396 14.50 -19.21 -0.43
N ASP A 397 15.59 -18.94 0.31
CA ASP A 397 16.70 -19.88 0.42
C ASP A 397 16.45 -20.95 1.50
N ARG A 398 17.46 -21.80 1.79
CA ARG A 398 17.37 -22.86 2.77
C ARG A 398 17.18 -22.37 4.21
N ASP A 399 17.58 -21.14 4.48
CA ASP A 399 17.45 -20.48 5.78
C ASP A 399 16.13 -19.70 5.87
N GLY A 400 15.31 -19.74 4.80
CA GLY A 400 14.00 -19.08 4.71
C GLY A 400 14.12 -17.57 4.49
N GLN A 401 15.27 -17.07 4.00
CA GLN A 401 15.45 -15.66 3.70
C GLN A 401 14.85 -15.30 2.33
N ILE A 402 14.35 -14.09 2.20
CA ILE A 402 13.70 -13.61 0.98
C ILE A 402 14.73 -13.16 -0.05
N HIS A 403 14.60 -13.69 -1.26
CA HIS A 403 15.26 -13.22 -2.47
C HIS A 403 14.22 -12.66 -3.44
N VAL A 404 14.48 -11.46 -3.98
CA VAL A 404 13.58 -10.78 -4.91
C VAL A 404 14.30 -10.61 -6.25
N ALA A 405 14.00 -11.47 -7.21
CA ALA A 405 14.38 -11.23 -8.59
C ALA A 405 13.41 -10.20 -9.17
N TYR A 406 13.91 -9.04 -9.56
CA TYR A 406 13.07 -7.96 -10.05
C TYR A 406 13.73 -7.17 -11.19
N ALA A 407 12.93 -6.81 -12.17
CA ALA A 407 13.27 -5.89 -13.25
C ALA A 407 12.09 -4.95 -13.50
N HIS A 408 12.37 -3.67 -13.59
CA HIS A 408 11.36 -2.65 -13.88
C HIS A 408 10.73 -2.83 -15.26
N THR A 409 9.44 -2.52 -15.37
CA THR A 409 8.71 -2.36 -16.64
C THR A 409 8.23 -0.91 -16.77
N ASN A 410 7.67 -0.53 -17.91
CA ASN A 410 7.01 0.78 -18.14
C ASN A 410 7.83 2.02 -17.70
N LEU A 411 9.15 1.97 -17.83
CA LEU A 411 10.00 3.11 -17.49
C LEU A 411 9.83 4.28 -18.47
N GLU A 412 9.50 4.00 -19.74
CA GLU A 412 9.24 5.03 -20.75
C GLU A 412 8.00 5.84 -20.39
N GLU A 413 6.90 5.18 -20.00
CA GLU A 413 5.68 5.83 -19.54
C GLU A 413 5.93 6.63 -18.26
N HIS A 414 6.77 6.10 -17.36
CA HIS A 414 7.14 6.79 -16.13
C HIS A 414 7.93 8.08 -16.40
N ASP A 415 8.89 8.04 -17.32
CA ASP A 415 9.61 9.23 -17.74
C ASP A 415 8.68 10.22 -18.47
N ARG A 416 7.76 9.71 -19.30
CA ARG A 416 6.73 10.54 -19.96
C ARG A 416 5.87 11.27 -18.92
N LEU A 417 5.40 10.59 -17.89
CA LEU A 417 4.61 11.18 -16.81
C LEU A 417 5.36 12.33 -16.12
N PHE A 418 6.65 12.18 -15.92
CA PHE A 418 7.49 13.24 -15.37
C PHE A 418 7.61 14.45 -16.31
N GLU A 419 7.75 14.23 -17.62
CA GLU A 419 7.76 15.32 -18.61
C GLU A 419 6.41 16.06 -18.66
N GLU A 420 5.29 15.34 -18.54
CA GLU A 420 3.97 15.97 -18.47
C GLU A 420 3.82 16.78 -17.17
N LEU A 421 4.27 16.28 -16.02
CA LEU A 421 4.29 17.08 -14.79
C LEU A 421 5.05 18.39 -14.97
N LYS A 422 6.22 18.38 -15.62
CA LYS A 422 6.98 19.62 -15.88
C LYS A 422 6.22 20.61 -16.74
N LYS A 423 5.46 20.15 -17.75
CA LYS A 423 4.61 21.01 -18.58
C LYS A 423 3.48 21.64 -17.75
N ILE A 424 2.81 20.82 -16.94
CA ILE A 424 1.75 21.25 -16.01
C ILE A 424 2.29 22.35 -15.07
N LEU A 425 3.42 22.12 -14.43
CA LEU A 425 4.03 23.05 -13.48
C LEU A 425 4.43 24.36 -14.14
N ASN A 426 4.95 24.31 -15.38
CA ASN A 426 5.24 25.52 -16.15
C ASN A 426 3.97 26.33 -16.43
N HIS A 427 2.86 25.63 -16.73
CA HIS A 427 1.57 26.29 -16.99
C HIS A 427 1.00 26.94 -15.72
N ALA A 428 1.12 26.29 -14.56
CA ALA A 428 0.67 26.81 -13.27
C ALA A 428 1.56 27.93 -12.71
N GLY A 429 2.41 28.57 -13.52
CA GLY A 429 3.31 29.64 -13.09
C GLY A 429 4.41 29.18 -12.12
N MET A 430 4.54 27.90 -11.90
CA MET A 430 5.65 27.30 -11.16
C MET A 430 6.90 27.13 -12.03
N ALA A 431 6.87 27.66 -13.25
CA ALA A 431 8.04 27.82 -14.08
C ALA A 431 9.05 28.70 -13.34
N ALA A 432 10.08 28.06 -12.90
CA ALA A 432 11.02 28.65 -11.98
C ALA A 432 11.77 29.85 -12.60
N HIS A 433 11.39 31.01 -12.21
CA HIS A 433 12.30 32.15 -12.18
C HIS A 433 13.11 32.12 -10.90
N HIS A 434 13.79 31.00 -10.65
CA HIS A 434 14.40 30.79 -9.37
C HIS A 434 15.86 31.29 -9.37
N VAL A 435 16.31 31.77 -8.21
CA VAL A 435 17.72 32.10 -7.94
C VAL A 435 18.65 30.92 -8.26
N TRP A 436 18.14 29.68 -8.10
CA TRP A 436 18.90 28.46 -8.26
C TRP A 436 19.03 28.02 -9.72
N ARG A 437 17.94 27.94 -10.47
CA ARG A 437 17.90 27.65 -11.93
C ARG A 437 16.48 27.76 -12.45
N LYS A 438 16.34 28.11 -13.71
CA LYS A 438 15.09 28.04 -14.46
C LYS A 438 14.68 26.56 -14.55
N ASN A 439 13.45 26.22 -14.14
CA ASN A 439 12.88 24.87 -14.21
C ASN A 439 13.66 23.82 -13.37
N PHE A 440 13.91 24.10 -12.11
CA PHE A 440 14.55 23.15 -11.21
C PHE A 440 13.49 22.23 -10.58
N TYR A 441 13.40 21.00 -11.10
CA TYR A 441 12.51 19.93 -10.62
C TYR A 441 13.33 18.68 -10.29
N PRO A 442 14.00 18.63 -9.13
CA PRO A 442 14.71 17.43 -8.73
C PRO A 442 13.71 16.29 -8.51
N GLY A 443 13.90 15.21 -9.23
CA GLY A 443 13.14 13.97 -9.10
C GLY A 443 14.01 12.85 -8.55
N MET A 444 13.37 11.92 -7.85
CA MET A 444 14.02 10.75 -7.29
C MET A 444 13.13 9.51 -7.47
N ASP A 445 13.67 8.51 -8.16
CA ASP A 445 13.03 7.21 -8.27
C ASP A 445 13.17 6.42 -6.97
N ILE A 446 12.09 5.76 -6.57
CA ILE A 446 12.09 4.91 -5.38
C ILE A 446 12.66 3.55 -5.78
N ALA A 447 13.77 3.17 -5.17
CA ALA A 447 14.44 1.89 -5.41
C ALA A 447 13.63 0.70 -4.84
N LEU A 448 13.97 -0.53 -5.27
CA LEU A 448 13.38 -1.78 -4.79
C LEU A 448 13.27 -1.85 -3.25
N ALA A 449 14.28 -1.40 -2.54
CA ALA A 449 14.28 -1.39 -1.07
C ALA A 449 13.18 -0.50 -0.48
N GLY A 450 12.84 0.62 -1.15
CA GLY A 450 11.84 1.59 -0.69
C GLY A 450 10.40 1.27 -1.11
N CYS A 451 10.17 0.16 -1.81
CA CYS A 451 8.86 -0.14 -2.37
C CYS A 451 7.89 -0.68 -1.34
N ALA A 452 6.90 0.14 -0.99
CA ALA A 452 5.84 -0.22 -0.04
C ALA A 452 4.58 -0.81 -0.72
N HIS A 453 4.38 -0.62 -2.02
CA HIS A 453 3.20 -1.07 -2.78
C HIS A 453 3.39 -2.47 -3.39
N GLN A 454 3.94 -3.41 -2.62
CA GLN A 454 4.21 -4.77 -3.06
C GLN A 454 2.91 -5.54 -3.36
N ALA A 455 2.84 -6.26 -4.50
CA ALA A 455 1.64 -6.97 -4.95
C ALA A 455 1.98 -8.21 -5.80
N GLY A 456 0.97 -9.02 -6.13
CA GLY A 456 0.97 -10.00 -7.22
C GLY A 456 1.50 -11.39 -6.93
N THR A 457 2.14 -11.63 -5.79
CA THR A 457 2.85 -12.89 -5.48
C THR A 457 1.98 -14.12 -5.27
N CYS A 458 0.67 -13.96 -5.14
CA CYS A 458 -0.32 -15.03 -5.02
C CYS A 458 -1.58 -14.65 -5.78
N ARG A 459 -1.47 -14.39 -7.09
CA ARG A 459 -2.58 -13.87 -7.90
C ARG A 459 -3.82 -14.75 -7.80
N PHE A 460 -5.00 -14.12 -7.76
CA PHE A 460 -6.27 -14.82 -7.87
C PHE A 460 -6.69 -14.96 -9.33
N GLY A 461 -7.52 -15.96 -9.62
CA GLY A 461 -7.98 -16.25 -10.96
C GLY A 461 -8.92 -17.45 -11.01
N THR A 462 -9.39 -17.79 -12.20
CA THR A 462 -10.27 -18.94 -12.43
C THR A 462 -9.50 -20.20 -12.83
N ASP A 463 -8.28 -20.05 -13.33
CA ASP A 463 -7.43 -21.17 -13.77
C ASP A 463 -6.37 -21.50 -12.72
N PRO A 464 -6.44 -22.69 -12.06
CA PRO A 464 -5.46 -23.10 -11.06
C PRO A 464 -4.04 -23.33 -11.63
N ALA A 465 -3.87 -23.44 -12.94
CA ALA A 465 -2.54 -23.53 -13.56
C ALA A 465 -1.85 -22.15 -13.67
N ALA A 466 -2.62 -21.06 -13.67
CA ALA A 466 -2.16 -19.69 -13.86
C ALA A 466 -2.31 -18.80 -12.61
N SER A 467 -2.97 -19.28 -11.57
CA SER A 467 -3.22 -18.55 -10.33
C SER A 467 -3.07 -19.42 -9.08
N VAL A 468 -2.69 -18.79 -7.98
CA VAL A 468 -2.57 -19.47 -6.66
C VAL A 468 -3.94 -19.57 -6.00
N LEU A 469 -4.77 -18.54 -6.17
CA LEU A 469 -6.03 -18.35 -5.48
C LEU A 469 -7.22 -18.37 -6.46
N ASP A 470 -8.35 -18.86 -5.98
CA ASP A 470 -9.63 -18.67 -6.67
C ASP A 470 -10.14 -17.21 -6.52
N VAL A 471 -11.26 -16.90 -7.15
CA VAL A 471 -11.84 -15.56 -7.12
C VAL A 471 -12.26 -15.08 -5.72
N ASN A 472 -12.34 -15.98 -4.74
CA ASN A 472 -12.60 -15.66 -3.34
C ASN A 472 -11.32 -15.57 -2.50
N CYS A 473 -10.17 -15.52 -3.14
CA CYS A 473 -8.85 -15.53 -2.49
C CYS A 473 -8.58 -16.77 -1.64
N LYS A 474 -9.28 -17.89 -1.89
CA LYS A 474 -8.98 -19.20 -1.32
C LYS A 474 -7.97 -19.93 -2.21
N ALA A 475 -6.94 -20.55 -1.61
CA ALA A 475 -5.98 -21.35 -2.37
C ALA A 475 -6.70 -22.47 -3.14
N HIS A 476 -6.36 -22.64 -4.44
CA HIS A 476 -6.96 -23.69 -5.28
C HIS A 476 -6.70 -25.11 -4.74
N GLU A 477 -5.49 -25.30 -4.21
CA GLU A 477 -5.03 -26.61 -3.75
C GLU A 477 -5.47 -26.96 -2.32
N LEU A 478 -5.96 -25.98 -1.52
CA LEU A 478 -6.30 -26.19 -0.11
C LEU A 478 -7.76 -25.80 0.18
N ASP A 479 -8.35 -26.53 1.12
CA ASP A 479 -9.76 -26.38 1.42
C ASP A 479 -10.05 -25.24 2.41
N ASN A 480 -9.06 -24.83 3.23
CA ASN A 480 -9.24 -23.87 4.32
C ASN A 480 -8.21 -22.74 4.38
N LEU A 481 -7.40 -22.55 3.34
CA LEU A 481 -6.38 -21.50 3.28
C LEU A 481 -6.81 -20.37 2.37
N TYR A 482 -6.65 -19.15 2.87
CA TYR A 482 -6.87 -17.87 2.16
C TYR A 482 -5.62 -17.02 2.17
N VAL A 483 -5.45 -16.14 1.16
CA VAL A 483 -4.47 -15.04 1.19
C VAL A 483 -5.21 -13.73 0.96
N VAL A 484 -5.15 -12.81 1.94
CA VAL A 484 -6.02 -11.62 1.99
C VAL A 484 -5.20 -10.34 2.21
N ASP A 485 -4.22 -10.12 1.34
CA ASP A 485 -3.43 -8.90 1.22
C ASP A 485 -3.21 -8.59 -0.27
N THR A 486 -2.36 -7.66 -0.61
CA THR A 486 -2.07 -7.28 -2.00
C THR A 486 -1.45 -8.38 -2.87
N SER A 487 -1.10 -9.54 -2.32
CA SER A 487 -0.59 -10.68 -3.10
C SER A 487 -1.56 -11.15 -4.17
N PHE A 488 -2.88 -10.96 -3.96
CA PHE A 488 -3.91 -11.46 -4.86
C PHE A 488 -4.00 -10.69 -6.19
N PHE A 489 -3.44 -9.49 -6.31
CA PHE A 489 -3.58 -8.61 -7.46
C PHE A 489 -3.05 -9.25 -8.75
N PRO A 490 -3.86 -9.36 -9.84
CA PRO A 490 -3.36 -9.76 -11.16
C PRO A 490 -2.56 -8.64 -11.84
N SER A 491 -2.96 -7.39 -11.59
CA SER A 491 -2.34 -6.14 -12.03
C SER A 491 -2.56 -5.09 -10.94
N ILE A 492 -1.73 -4.03 -10.93
CA ILE A 492 -1.70 -3.11 -9.78
C ILE A 492 -2.31 -1.73 -10.08
N GLY A 493 -2.54 -1.41 -11.39
CA GLY A 493 -2.92 -0.05 -11.81
C GLY A 493 -1.84 0.97 -11.46
N ALA A 494 -2.19 2.24 -11.45
CA ALA A 494 -1.23 3.31 -11.14
C ALA A 494 -1.59 4.13 -9.90
N VAL A 495 -2.52 3.66 -9.05
CA VAL A 495 -2.91 4.32 -7.79
C VAL A 495 -2.62 3.46 -6.57
N ASN A 496 -2.62 4.09 -5.39
CA ASN A 496 -2.32 3.45 -4.12
C ASN A 496 -3.20 2.19 -3.87
N PRO A 497 -2.63 1.01 -3.58
CA PRO A 497 -3.36 -0.26 -3.57
C PRO A 497 -4.13 -0.53 -2.27
N ALA A 498 -3.95 0.30 -1.23
CA ALA A 498 -4.45 0.00 0.11
C ALA A 498 -5.98 -0.12 0.16
N LEU A 499 -6.73 0.78 -0.51
CA LEU A 499 -8.20 0.72 -0.49
C LEU A 499 -8.72 -0.56 -1.15
N THR A 500 -8.09 -1.01 -2.23
CA THR A 500 -8.44 -2.26 -2.92
C THR A 500 -8.18 -3.49 -2.02
N ALA A 501 -7.07 -3.50 -1.28
CA ALA A 501 -6.81 -4.55 -0.30
C ALA A 501 -7.86 -4.56 0.83
N ILE A 502 -8.26 -3.40 1.32
CA ILE A 502 -9.30 -3.23 2.34
C ILE A 502 -10.66 -3.70 1.81
N ALA A 503 -11.05 -3.26 0.60
CA ALA A 503 -12.29 -3.66 -0.05
C ALA A 503 -12.36 -5.19 -0.25
N ASN A 504 -11.27 -5.79 -0.74
CA ASN A 504 -11.17 -7.23 -0.89
C ASN A 504 -11.24 -7.98 0.46
N ALA A 505 -10.63 -7.46 1.51
CA ALA A 505 -10.70 -8.07 2.83
C ALA A 505 -12.14 -8.10 3.38
N LEU A 506 -12.94 -7.06 3.13
CA LEU A 506 -14.38 -7.05 3.46
C LEU A 506 -15.14 -8.08 2.63
N ARG A 507 -14.85 -8.17 1.31
CA ARG A 507 -15.46 -9.14 0.39
C ARG A 507 -15.16 -10.58 0.81
N VAL A 508 -13.91 -10.88 1.07
CA VAL A 508 -13.48 -12.23 1.52
C VAL A 508 -14.04 -12.54 2.91
N GLY A 509 -14.14 -11.55 3.78
CA GLY A 509 -14.77 -11.70 5.09
C GLY A 509 -16.23 -12.15 4.98
N ASP A 510 -17.01 -11.54 4.09
CA ASP A 510 -18.40 -11.93 3.81
C ASP A 510 -18.49 -13.36 3.26
N HIS A 511 -17.61 -13.72 2.32
CA HIS A 511 -17.50 -15.09 1.81
C HIS A 511 -17.19 -16.12 2.92
N ILE A 512 -16.21 -15.82 3.79
CA ILE A 512 -15.84 -16.71 4.90
C ILE A 512 -17.02 -16.88 5.88
N LEU A 513 -17.75 -15.80 6.19
CA LEU A 513 -18.95 -15.86 7.04
C LEU A 513 -20.01 -16.78 6.44
N GLY A 514 -20.26 -16.68 5.12
CA GLY A 514 -21.18 -17.58 4.41
C GLY A 514 -20.77 -19.04 4.47
N ARG A 515 -19.45 -19.34 4.50
CA ARG A 515 -18.95 -20.73 4.65
C ARG A 515 -19.06 -21.28 6.07
N MET A 516 -19.04 -20.40 7.08
CA MET A 516 -19.09 -20.79 8.50
C MET A 516 -20.52 -20.74 9.07
N ALA A 517 -21.51 -20.32 8.28
CA ALA A 517 -22.95 -20.28 8.65
C ALA A 517 -23.59 -21.71 8.74
#